data_370b2d42b03be9be8e8ed78ec19c39ef
#
_entry.id   370b2d42b03be9be8e8ed78ec19c39ef
#
_cell.length_a   1.000
_cell.length_b   1.000
_cell.length_c   1.000
_cell.angle_alpha   90.00
_cell.angle_beta   90.00
_cell.angle_gamma   90.00
#
_symmetry.space_group_name_H-M   'P 1'
#
loop_
_entity.id
_entity.type
_entity.pdbx_description
1 polymer ?
#
loop_
_entity_poly.entity_id
_entity_poly.type
_entity_poly.pdbx_seq_one_letter_code
_entity_poly.pdbx_strand_id
1 'polypeptide(L)'
;MKLFFDDQNFDGQLQRSVGKSDAGMANVGECLAIAAQITGGDRDSWDRAWSAFGLRLVEQADAALAAGHRVSARGAYLRATEYLRQAFFFHREDLDGNEPRLAYAASVAAFHKALPC
;
A
#
# COMPACT_ATOMS: atom_id res chain seq x y z
N MET A 1 -18.80 0.18 11.82
CA MET A 1 -18.68 1.56 11.32
C MET A 1 -18.18 1.54 9.89
N LYS A 2 -18.82 2.29 9.02
CA LYS A 2 -18.42 2.37 7.61
C LYS A 2 -17.52 3.58 7.40
N LEU A 3 -16.36 3.37 6.77
CA LEU A 3 -15.47 4.46 6.39
C LEU A 3 -15.69 4.88 4.93
N PHE A 4 -15.75 3.92 4.00
CA PHE A 4 -15.87 4.21 2.57
C PHE A 4 -16.69 3.17 1.81
N PHE A 5 -16.43 1.87 2.02
CA PHE A 5 -17.06 0.78 1.26
C PHE A 5 -18.27 0.20 1.98
N ASP A 6 -19.31 -0.13 1.22
CA ASP A 6 -20.41 -0.94 1.74
C ASP A 6 -19.97 -2.38 1.98
N ASP A 7 -19.04 -2.90 1.17
CA ASP A 7 -18.45 -4.22 1.38
C ASP A 7 -17.63 -4.19 2.68
N GLN A 8 -18.03 -5.03 3.65
CA GLN A 8 -17.42 -5.03 4.98
C GLN A 8 -15.97 -5.51 4.96
N ASN A 9 -15.64 -6.43 4.07
CA ASN A 9 -14.25 -6.92 3.97
C ASN A 9 -13.33 -5.84 3.42
N PHE A 10 -13.77 -5.13 2.39
CA PHE A 10 -13.01 -4.03 1.82
C PHE A 10 -12.87 -2.89 2.82
N ASP A 11 -13.97 -2.51 3.46
CA ASP A 11 -13.95 -1.41 4.41
C ASP A 11 -13.12 -1.73 5.65
N GLY A 12 -13.17 -2.96 6.14
CA GLY A 12 -12.37 -3.41 7.27
C GLY A 12 -10.88 -3.34 6.97
N GLN A 13 -10.47 -3.77 5.78
CA GLN A 13 -9.06 -3.68 5.39
C GLN A 13 -8.62 -2.23 5.17
N LEU A 14 -9.47 -1.39 4.61
CA LEU A 14 -9.18 0.04 4.50
C LEU A 14 -8.97 0.66 5.88
N GLN A 15 -9.83 0.35 6.84
CA GLN A 15 -9.70 0.85 8.20
C GLN A 15 -8.41 0.41 8.86
N ARG A 16 -7.94 -0.81 8.58
CA ARG A 16 -6.64 -1.28 9.09
C ARG A 16 -5.49 -0.43 8.60
N SER A 17 -5.47 -0.09 7.32
CA SER A 17 -4.42 0.76 6.77
C SER A 17 -4.49 2.17 7.34
N VAL A 18 -5.69 2.76 7.40
CA VAL A 18 -5.88 4.09 8.00
C VAL A 18 -5.39 4.09 9.45
N GLY A 19 -5.64 3.01 10.20
CA GLY A 19 -5.21 2.88 11.59
C GLY A 19 -3.69 2.86 11.77
N LYS A 20 -2.92 2.61 10.72
CA LYS A 20 -1.46 2.63 10.77
C LYS A 20 -0.86 4.01 10.55
N SER A 21 -1.70 5.04 10.41
CA SER A 21 -1.25 6.42 10.24
C SER A 21 -0.38 6.89 11.39
N ASP A 22 -0.70 6.49 12.62
CA ASP A 22 0.06 6.86 13.81
C ASP A 22 1.48 6.28 13.79
N ALA A 23 1.67 5.13 13.16
CA ALA A 23 2.97 4.50 13.02
C ALA A 23 3.76 5.01 11.80
N GLY A 24 3.20 5.94 11.03
CA GLY A 24 3.84 6.46 9.84
C GLY A 24 3.80 5.53 8.64
N MET A 25 2.99 4.46 8.70
CA MET A 25 2.89 3.49 7.60
C MET A 25 1.68 3.71 6.70
N ALA A 26 0.94 4.80 6.92
CA ALA A 26 -0.19 5.17 6.09
C ALA A 26 -0.47 6.66 6.23
N ASN A 27 -1.21 7.18 5.27
CA ASN A 27 -1.72 8.55 5.31
C ASN A 27 -3.20 8.46 4.95
N VAL A 28 -4.06 9.06 5.76
CA VAL A 28 -5.52 8.95 5.59
C VAL A 28 -5.95 9.46 4.20
N GLY A 29 -5.43 10.60 3.78
CA GLY A 29 -5.75 11.16 2.46
C GLY A 29 -5.36 10.25 1.32
N GLU A 30 -4.17 9.64 1.40
CA GLU A 30 -3.71 8.67 0.40
C GLU A 30 -4.62 7.44 0.38
N CYS A 31 -4.97 6.90 1.55
CA CYS A 31 -5.86 5.74 1.63
C CYS A 31 -7.22 6.02 1.00
N LEU A 32 -7.79 7.19 1.24
CA LEU A 32 -9.06 7.56 0.64
C LEU A 32 -8.96 7.78 -0.86
N ALA A 33 -7.83 8.36 -1.33
CA ALA A 33 -7.59 8.51 -2.77
C ALA A 33 -7.48 7.15 -3.47
N ILE A 34 -6.81 6.19 -2.84
CA ILE A 34 -6.72 4.82 -3.35
C ILE A 34 -8.13 4.19 -3.39
N ALA A 35 -8.88 4.31 -2.29
CA ALA A 35 -10.22 3.75 -2.20
C ALA A 35 -11.15 4.28 -3.29
N ALA A 36 -11.00 5.54 -3.68
CA ALA A 36 -11.80 6.14 -4.73
C ALA A 36 -11.61 5.48 -6.11
N GLN A 37 -10.52 4.75 -6.30
CA GLN A 37 -10.22 4.01 -7.53
C GLN A 37 -10.71 2.56 -7.50
N ILE A 38 -11.34 2.14 -6.41
CA ILE A 38 -11.72 0.75 -6.19
C ILE A 38 -13.23 0.62 -6.28
N THR A 39 -13.68 -0.43 -6.99
CA THR A 39 -15.08 -0.85 -6.99
C THR A 39 -15.26 -1.87 -5.85
N GLY A 40 -16.17 -1.58 -4.91
CA GLY A 40 -16.43 -2.46 -3.78
C GLY A 40 -16.75 -3.88 -4.24
N GLY A 41 -16.10 -4.87 -3.65
CA GLY A 41 -16.25 -6.27 -4.00
C GLY A 41 -15.43 -6.75 -5.18
N ASP A 42 -14.82 -5.84 -5.95
CA ASP A 42 -13.96 -6.18 -7.09
C ASP A 42 -12.51 -6.28 -6.63
N ARG A 43 -12.05 -7.50 -6.39
CA ARG A 43 -10.70 -7.77 -5.90
C ARG A 43 -9.61 -7.30 -6.85
N ASP A 44 -9.85 -7.37 -8.15
CA ASP A 44 -8.86 -6.92 -9.14
C ASP A 44 -8.69 -5.40 -9.10
N SER A 45 -9.78 -4.65 -8.91
CA SER A 45 -9.67 -3.20 -8.74
C SER A 45 -8.92 -2.82 -7.46
N TRP A 46 -9.13 -3.59 -6.39
CA TRP A 46 -8.38 -3.43 -5.13
C TRP A 46 -6.88 -3.58 -5.37
N ASP A 47 -6.48 -4.70 -5.97
CA ASP A 47 -5.09 -4.99 -6.27
C ASP A 47 -4.46 -3.88 -7.13
N ARG A 48 -5.12 -3.51 -8.24
CA ARG A 48 -4.59 -2.49 -9.14
C ARG A 48 -4.39 -1.13 -8.45
N ALA A 49 -5.37 -0.70 -7.67
CA ALA A 49 -5.31 0.63 -7.04
C ALA A 49 -4.19 0.71 -5.99
N TRP A 50 -4.11 -0.28 -5.11
CA TRP A 50 -3.07 -0.31 -4.08
C TRP A 50 -1.68 -0.49 -4.69
N SER A 51 -1.54 -1.37 -5.69
CA SER A 51 -0.27 -1.60 -6.37
C SER A 51 0.23 -0.35 -7.07
N ALA A 52 -0.64 0.31 -7.83
CA ALA A 52 -0.25 1.50 -8.60
C ALA A 52 0.24 2.61 -7.68
N PHE A 53 -0.47 2.86 -6.58
CA PHE A 53 -0.08 3.91 -5.65
C PHE A 53 1.21 3.54 -4.92
N GLY A 54 1.31 2.28 -4.44
CA GLY A 54 2.49 1.82 -3.73
C GLY A 54 3.75 1.87 -4.59
N LEU A 55 3.66 1.46 -5.85
CA LEU A 55 4.81 1.51 -6.76
C LEU A 55 5.24 2.94 -7.08
N ARG A 56 4.29 3.87 -7.23
CA ARG A 56 4.64 5.29 -7.39
C ARG A 56 5.36 5.85 -6.17
N LEU A 57 4.95 5.43 -4.97
CA LEU A 57 5.64 5.84 -3.74
C LEU A 57 7.07 5.32 -3.68
N VAL A 58 7.31 4.09 -4.14
CA VAL A 58 8.67 3.55 -4.21
C VAL A 58 9.53 4.41 -5.13
N GLU A 59 9.00 4.79 -6.31
CA GLU A 59 9.74 5.67 -7.23
C GLU A 59 10.05 7.03 -6.60
N GLN A 60 9.08 7.62 -5.90
CA GLN A 60 9.29 8.88 -5.20
C GLN A 60 10.31 8.74 -4.08
N ALA A 61 10.26 7.65 -3.35
CA ALA A 61 11.22 7.37 -2.28
C ALA A 61 12.63 7.19 -2.82
N ASP A 62 12.77 6.46 -3.93
CA ASP A 62 14.06 6.28 -4.58
C ASP A 62 14.65 7.62 -5.02
N ALA A 63 13.84 8.50 -5.58
CA ALA A 63 14.27 9.85 -5.99
C ALA A 63 14.65 10.71 -4.77
N ALA A 64 13.86 10.65 -3.70
CA ALA A 64 14.16 11.39 -2.47
C ALA A 64 15.47 10.93 -1.85
N LEU A 65 15.70 9.62 -1.83
CA LEU A 65 16.94 9.04 -1.29
C LEU A 65 18.15 9.49 -2.12
N ALA A 66 18.03 9.47 -3.45
CA ALA A 66 19.09 9.93 -4.35
C ALA A 66 19.41 11.40 -4.14
N ALA A 67 18.42 12.21 -3.75
CA ALA A 67 18.61 13.63 -3.43
C ALA A 67 19.10 13.89 -1.99
N GLY A 68 19.31 12.84 -1.20
CA GLY A 68 19.77 12.95 0.18
C GLY A 68 18.67 13.19 1.20
N HIS A 69 17.39 13.10 0.81
CA HIS A 69 16.25 13.33 1.69
C HIS A 69 15.83 12.02 2.38
N ARG A 70 16.63 11.58 3.35
CA ARG A 70 16.46 10.27 3.97
C ARG A 70 15.14 10.13 4.74
N VAL A 71 14.73 11.17 5.45
CA VAL A 71 13.48 11.12 6.25
C VAL A 71 12.26 10.98 5.32
N SER A 72 12.23 11.78 4.24
CA SER A 72 11.16 11.68 3.25
C SER A 72 11.14 10.33 2.55
N ALA A 73 12.32 9.81 2.20
CA ALA A 73 12.44 8.49 1.58
C ALA A 73 11.92 7.39 2.52
N ARG A 74 12.33 7.42 3.79
CA ARG A 74 11.89 6.44 4.78
C ARG A 74 10.37 6.43 4.91
N GLY A 75 9.76 7.60 5.05
CA GLY A 75 8.31 7.71 5.19
C GLY A 75 7.58 7.15 3.98
N ALA A 76 8.05 7.46 2.77
CA ALA A 76 7.44 6.95 1.55
C ALA A 76 7.62 5.42 1.41
N TYR A 77 8.79 4.88 1.75
CA TYR A 77 9.00 3.43 1.74
C TYR A 77 8.09 2.72 2.73
N LEU A 78 7.91 3.27 3.93
CA LEU A 78 7.03 2.65 4.94
C LEU A 78 5.57 2.66 4.48
N ARG A 79 5.10 3.76 3.87
CA ARG A 79 3.75 3.79 3.34
C ARG A 79 3.59 2.83 2.15
N ALA A 80 4.59 2.78 1.26
CA ALA A 80 4.58 1.83 0.15
C ALA A 80 4.51 0.39 0.65
N THR A 81 5.23 0.05 1.72
CA THR A 81 5.19 -1.28 2.33
C THR A 81 3.75 -1.68 2.67
N GLU A 82 3.03 -0.80 3.35
CA GLU A 82 1.64 -1.08 3.75
C GLU A 82 0.71 -1.17 2.54
N TYR A 83 0.82 -0.24 1.59
CA TYR A 83 -0.07 -0.22 0.44
C TYR A 83 0.16 -1.43 -0.47
N LEU A 84 1.42 -1.83 -0.66
CA LEU A 84 1.73 -3.03 -1.44
C LEU A 84 1.29 -4.31 -0.72
N ARG A 85 1.32 -4.31 0.63
CA ARG A 85 0.75 -5.41 1.41
C ARG A 85 -0.75 -5.53 1.15
N GLN A 86 -1.46 -4.41 1.13
CA GLN A 86 -2.89 -4.41 0.82
C GLN A 86 -3.17 -4.92 -0.58
N ALA A 87 -2.29 -4.63 -1.53
CA ALA A 87 -2.51 -4.99 -2.93
C ALA A 87 -2.78 -6.48 -3.13
N PHE A 88 -2.05 -7.35 -2.42
CA PHE A 88 -2.24 -8.79 -2.58
C PHE A 88 -3.17 -9.41 -1.54
N PHE A 89 -3.72 -8.64 -0.60
CA PHE A 89 -4.43 -9.18 0.55
C PHE A 89 -5.56 -10.13 0.17
N PHE A 90 -6.41 -9.76 -0.79
CA PHE A 90 -7.53 -10.59 -1.18
C PHE A 90 -7.14 -11.75 -2.09
N HIS A 91 -5.89 -11.80 -2.52
CA HIS A 91 -5.31 -12.89 -3.32
C HIS A 91 -4.25 -13.68 -2.53
N ARG A 92 -4.19 -13.51 -1.21
CA ARG A 92 -3.13 -14.11 -0.38
C ARG A 92 -3.11 -15.64 -0.39
N GLU A 93 -4.23 -16.27 -0.76
CA GLU A 93 -4.33 -17.73 -0.86
C GLU A 93 -3.77 -18.25 -2.18
N ASP A 94 -3.54 -17.36 -3.14
CA ASP A 94 -3.05 -17.69 -4.49
C ASP A 94 -1.74 -16.95 -4.76
N LEU A 95 -0.76 -17.14 -3.87
CA LEU A 95 0.56 -16.54 -4.02
C LEU A 95 1.38 -17.19 -5.14
N ASP A 96 0.89 -18.27 -5.73
CA ASP A 96 1.49 -18.87 -6.93
C ASP A 96 1.18 -18.04 -8.18
N GLY A 97 0.17 -17.16 -8.14
CA GLY A 97 -0.10 -16.22 -9.21
C GLY A 97 0.98 -15.16 -9.33
N ASN A 98 1.21 -14.65 -10.54
CA ASN A 98 2.27 -13.68 -10.79
C ASN A 98 2.02 -12.33 -10.09
N GLU A 99 0.81 -11.79 -10.19
CA GLU A 99 0.51 -10.47 -9.65
C GLU A 99 0.58 -10.41 -8.12
N PRO A 100 -0.05 -11.34 -7.36
CA PRO A 100 0.08 -11.34 -5.90
C PRO A 100 1.52 -11.53 -5.44
N ARG A 101 2.29 -12.37 -6.15
CA ARG A 101 3.69 -12.60 -5.83
C ARG A 101 4.53 -11.35 -6.02
N LEU A 102 4.31 -10.62 -7.11
CA LEU A 102 5.03 -9.38 -7.39
C LEU A 102 4.72 -8.31 -6.35
N ALA A 103 3.46 -8.16 -5.96
CA ALA A 103 3.07 -7.21 -4.92
C ALA A 103 3.70 -7.57 -3.58
N TYR A 104 3.71 -8.85 -3.21
CA TYR A 104 4.35 -9.32 -1.99
C TYR A 104 5.84 -8.99 -1.99
N ALA A 105 6.54 -9.35 -3.06
CA ALA A 105 7.97 -9.08 -3.19
C ALA A 105 8.27 -7.59 -3.13
N ALA A 106 7.46 -6.76 -3.78
CA ALA A 106 7.62 -5.31 -3.76
C ALA A 106 7.41 -4.74 -2.36
N SER A 107 6.44 -5.26 -1.61
CA SER A 107 6.19 -4.86 -0.22
C SER A 107 7.41 -5.13 0.66
N VAL A 108 7.96 -6.33 0.58
CA VAL A 108 9.16 -6.72 1.33
C VAL A 108 10.35 -5.87 0.95
N ALA A 109 10.56 -5.63 -0.34
CA ALA A 109 11.66 -4.81 -0.84
C ALA A 109 11.57 -3.37 -0.32
N ALA A 110 10.37 -2.78 -0.32
CA ALA A 110 10.15 -1.42 0.18
C ALA A 110 10.50 -1.32 1.67
N PHE A 111 10.09 -2.32 2.46
CA PHE A 111 10.40 -2.34 3.88
C PHE A 111 11.92 -2.41 4.11
N HIS A 112 12.61 -3.27 3.39
CA HIS A 112 14.07 -3.38 3.51
C HIS A 112 14.79 -2.08 3.13
N LYS A 113 14.27 -1.34 2.15
CA LYS A 113 14.82 -0.04 1.78
C LYS A 113 14.59 1.02 2.86
N ALA A 114 13.51 0.91 3.62
CA ALA A 114 13.20 1.85 4.71
C ALA A 114 14.16 1.71 5.89
N LEU A 115 14.64 0.50 6.18
CA LEU A 115 15.41 0.21 7.39
C LEU A 115 16.69 1.03 7.52
N PRO A 116 17.53 1.21 6.48
CA PRO A 116 18.77 2.00 6.60
C PRO A 116 18.56 3.51 6.55
N CYS A 117 17.35 3.95 6.26
CA CYS A 117 17.07 5.40 6.24
C CYS A 117 16.92 5.95 7.69
#